data_dd2776d674e579b8ec81e6194583ffc2
#
_entry.id   dd2776d674e579b8ec81e6194583ffc2
#
_cell.length_a   1.000
_cell.length_b   1.000
_cell.length_c   1.000
_cell.angle_alpha   90.00
_cell.angle_beta   90.00
_cell.angle_gamma   90.00
#
_symmetry.space_group_name_H-M   'P 1'
#
loop_
_entity.id
_entity.type
_entity.pdbx_description
1 polymer ?
#
loop_
_entity_poly.entity_id
_entity_poly.type
_entity_poly.pdbx_seq_one_letter_code
_entity_poly.pdbx_strand_id
1 'polypeptide(L)'
;MPTESPFVTEPISATGTLADRVTEVLLQKIRTGEVAVNSRLPSEAVLAEGFAVSRTVIREAISRLKAEGLVETRQGKGTIVVEQSNPMAFQLSVDVKDSLEAVLRIVELRRGLEGEMTALAAQRRTAEQNQHIQQTLRAIDEAVAAGRDGVEEDFAFHAAIAQACGNPLYSSMLEFLSQFLLDTIRVGRINEAQRADFIGQLQAEHQTIANAIAQQDAVAARNAAWHHLENVTNRIIAADAGFWRSEGGEVARKLSQAEVTRILPARTN
;
A
#
# COMPACT_ATOMS: atom_id res chain seq x y z
N MET A 1 34.01 30.12 -19.80
CA MET A 1 33.39 30.03 -18.47
C MET A 1 33.21 28.58 -18.18
N PRO A 2 33.95 27.97 -17.21
CA PRO A 2 33.68 26.60 -16.81
C PRO A 2 32.37 26.62 -15.98
N THR A 3 31.39 25.83 -16.43
CA THR A 3 30.14 25.58 -15.71
C THR A 3 30.50 24.75 -14.47
N GLU A 4 30.40 25.35 -13.31
CA GLU A 4 30.50 24.64 -12.03
C GLU A 4 29.52 23.49 -11.99
N SER A 5 30.04 22.28 -11.71
CA SER A 5 29.23 21.09 -11.49
C SER A 5 28.43 21.25 -10.20
N PRO A 6 27.10 21.06 -10.18
CA PRO A 6 26.29 21.17 -8.96
C PRO A 6 26.50 20.04 -7.97
N PHE A 7 27.58 19.25 -8.12
CA PHE A 7 27.83 18.04 -7.35
C PHE A 7 28.80 18.33 -6.21
N VAL A 8 28.27 18.61 -5.01
CA VAL A 8 29.06 18.75 -3.77
C VAL A 8 29.15 17.39 -3.10
N THR A 9 30.38 16.92 -2.83
CA THR A 9 30.63 15.65 -2.13
C THR A 9 31.29 15.92 -0.78
N GLU A 10 30.79 15.27 0.28
CA GLU A 10 31.39 15.31 1.62
C GLU A 10 32.20 14.03 1.91
N PRO A 11 33.27 14.10 2.76
CA PRO A 11 34.05 12.93 3.16
C PRO A 11 33.24 11.97 4.04
N ILE A 12 33.41 10.66 3.83
CA ILE A 12 32.59 9.60 4.45
C ILE A 12 33.31 8.97 5.64
N SER A 13 32.63 8.79 6.79
CA SER A 13 33.10 8.08 7.98
C SER A 13 32.49 6.67 8.14
N ALA A 14 33.22 5.78 8.78
CA ALA A 14 33.31 4.34 8.73
C ALA A 14 32.14 3.46 9.17
N THR A 15 31.59 2.64 8.23
CA THR A 15 31.28 1.20 8.32
C THR A 15 30.84 0.71 6.92
N GLY A 16 31.37 -0.43 6.43
CA GLY A 16 31.15 -0.95 5.07
C GLY A 16 32.32 -0.68 4.10
N THR A 17 32.32 -1.27 2.90
CA THR A 17 33.31 -1.00 1.85
C THR A 17 33.12 0.42 1.29
N LEU A 18 34.19 0.99 0.69
CA LEU A 18 34.06 2.29 0.02
C LEU A 18 33.01 2.27 -1.10
N ALA A 19 32.83 1.12 -1.76
CA ALA A 19 31.81 0.94 -2.78
C ALA A 19 30.38 1.00 -2.18
N ASP A 20 30.15 0.40 -1.00
CA ASP A 20 28.86 0.47 -0.30
C ASP A 20 28.46 1.92 -0.03
N ARG A 21 29.40 2.70 0.48
CA ARG A 21 29.16 4.10 0.84
C ARG A 21 28.89 4.98 -0.37
N VAL A 22 29.67 4.83 -1.44
CA VAL A 22 29.43 5.55 -2.70
C VAL A 22 28.07 5.17 -3.27
N THR A 23 27.69 3.88 -3.22
CA THR A 23 26.38 3.42 -3.66
C THR A 23 25.27 4.10 -2.85
N GLU A 24 25.39 4.13 -1.53
CA GLU A 24 24.38 4.74 -0.64
C GLU A 24 24.20 6.24 -0.89
N VAL A 25 25.30 6.99 -1.06
CA VAL A 25 25.22 8.43 -1.38
C VAL A 25 24.56 8.67 -2.73
N LEU A 26 24.95 7.91 -3.77
CA LEU A 26 24.34 8.03 -5.11
C LEU A 26 22.86 7.64 -5.08
N LEU A 27 22.52 6.58 -4.37
CA LEU A 27 21.13 6.13 -4.15
C LEU A 27 20.30 7.23 -3.50
N GLN A 28 20.81 7.85 -2.44
CA GLN A 28 20.12 8.94 -1.76
C GLN A 28 19.87 10.13 -2.70
N LYS A 29 20.88 10.54 -3.49
CA LYS A 29 20.74 11.63 -4.45
C LYS A 29 19.73 11.34 -5.57
N ILE A 30 19.64 10.10 -6.03
CA ILE A 30 18.61 9.67 -6.99
C ILE A 30 17.21 9.69 -6.34
N ARG A 31 17.07 9.15 -5.13
CA ARG A 31 15.79 9.09 -4.41
C ARG A 31 15.23 10.45 -4.03
N THR A 32 16.09 11.40 -3.65
CA THR A 32 15.67 12.78 -3.33
C THR A 32 15.39 13.63 -4.56
N GLY A 33 15.65 13.12 -5.78
CA GLY A 33 15.48 13.86 -7.03
C GLY A 33 16.60 14.88 -7.29
N GLU A 34 17.66 14.93 -6.47
CA GLU A 34 18.85 15.75 -6.74
C GLU A 34 19.52 15.35 -8.07
N VAL A 35 19.45 14.05 -8.40
CA VAL A 35 19.78 13.53 -9.72
C VAL A 35 18.48 13.02 -10.35
N ALA A 36 17.95 13.78 -11.30
CA ALA A 36 16.64 13.51 -11.89
C ALA A 36 16.63 12.24 -12.77
N VAL A 37 15.47 11.60 -12.88
CA VAL A 37 15.22 10.51 -13.83
C VAL A 37 15.49 11.01 -15.26
N ASN A 38 16.05 10.16 -16.10
CA ASN A 38 16.56 10.45 -17.46
C ASN A 38 17.75 11.40 -17.52
N SER A 39 18.30 11.85 -16.39
CA SER A 39 19.55 12.60 -16.36
C SER A 39 20.78 11.68 -16.41
N ARG A 40 21.90 12.24 -16.86
CA ARG A 40 23.17 11.53 -16.94
C ARG A 40 23.95 11.67 -15.63
N LEU A 41 24.44 10.55 -15.07
CA LEU A 41 25.44 10.61 -14.00
C LEU A 41 26.75 11.21 -14.52
N PRO A 42 27.52 11.92 -13.68
CA PRO A 42 28.89 12.31 -14.00
C PRO A 42 29.72 11.11 -14.43
N SER A 43 30.78 11.35 -15.21
CA SER A 43 31.63 10.24 -15.65
C SER A 43 32.33 9.56 -14.47
N GLU A 44 32.71 8.28 -14.62
CA GLU A 44 33.45 7.53 -13.60
C GLU A 44 34.72 8.29 -13.10
N ALA A 45 35.34 9.07 -13.96
CA ALA A 45 36.52 9.87 -13.61
C ALA A 45 36.15 11.03 -12.68
N VAL A 46 35.05 11.76 -13.00
CA VAL A 46 34.55 12.87 -12.18
C VAL A 46 34.02 12.37 -10.84
N LEU A 47 33.32 11.25 -10.82
CA LEU A 47 32.85 10.64 -9.57
C LEU A 47 34.03 10.16 -8.71
N ALA A 48 35.06 9.55 -9.31
CA ALA A 48 36.24 9.08 -8.58
C ALA A 48 37.02 10.25 -7.93
N GLU A 49 37.14 11.35 -8.64
CA GLU A 49 37.73 12.59 -8.10
C GLU A 49 36.86 13.19 -7.00
N GLY A 50 35.54 13.34 -7.23
CA GLY A 50 34.61 13.94 -6.28
C GLY A 50 34.47 13.16 -4.97
N PHE A 51 34.48 11.82 -5.02
CA PHE A 51 34.41 10.96 -3.84
C PHE A 51 35.80 10.63 -3.25
N ALA A 52 36.89 11.08 -3.86
CA ALA A 52 38.28 10.75 -3.47
C ALA A 52 38.51 9.24 -3.38
N VAL A 53 38.00 8.45 -4.34
CA VAL A 53 38.12 7.00 -4.40
C VAL A 53 38.64 6.55 -5.77
N SER A 54 39.07 5.28 -5.87
CA SER A 54 39.52 4.72 -7.16
C SER A 54 38.36 4.55 -8.14
N ARG A 55 38.64 4.58 -9.45
CA ARG A 55 37.65 4.27 -10.49
C ARG A 55 37.05 2.87 -10.35
N THR A 56 37.79 1.91 -9.78
CA THR A 56 37.29 0.56 -9.50
C THR A 56 36.14 0.59 -8.49
N VAL A 57 36.28 1.39 -7.42
CA VAL A 57 35.20 1.60 -6.41
C VAL A 57 33.96 2.21 -7.06
N ILE A 58 34.14 3.22 -7.93
CA ILE A 58 33.01 3.83 -8.65
C ILE A 58 32.33 2.82 -9.59
N ARG A 59 33.08 2.00 -10.31
CA ARG A 59 32.52 0.96 -11.19
C ARG A 59 31.72 -0.05 -10.42
N GLU A 60 32.20 -0.46 -9.26
CA GLU A 60 31.50 -1.38 -8.38
C GLU A 60 30.18 -0.74 -7.87
N ALA A 61 30.23 0.50 -7.41
CA ALA A 61 29.03 1.23 -7.00
C ALA A 61 28.01 1.38 -8.14
N ILE A 62 28.46 1.78 -9.35
CA ILE A 62 27.59 1.87 -10.53
C ILE A 62 27.04 0.48 -10.91
N SER A 63 27.83 -0.58 -10.78
CA SER A 63 27.35 -1.95 -11.06
C SER A 63 26.24 -2.36 -10.11
N ARG A 64 26.32 -1.98 -8.84
CA ARG A 64 25.27 -2.22 -7.84
C ARG A 64 23.99 -1.42 -8.15
N LEU A 65 24.12 -0.12 -8.48
CA LEU A 65 22.99 0.69 -8.91
C LEU A 65 22.32 0.15 -10.19
N LYS A 66 23.10 -0.46 -11.11
CA LYS A 66 22.55 -1.17 -12.27
C LYS A 66 21.81 -2.43 -11.88
N ALA A 67 22.36 -3.23 -10.97
CA ALA A 67 21.72 -4.44 -10.47
C ALA A 67 20.39 -4.12 -9.76
N GLU A 68 20.30 -2.93 -9.15
CA GLU A 68 19.08 -2.41 -8.55
C GLU A 68 18.14 -1.71 -9.56
N GLY A 69 18.50 -1.67 -10.86
CA GLY A 69 17.68 -1.07 -11.91
C GLY A 69 17.53 0.46 -11.82
N LEU A 70 18.41 1.13 -11.07
CA LEU A 70 18.39 2.59 -10.89
C LEU A 70 19.09 3.37 -12.00
N VAL A 71 20.06 2.72 -12.65
CA VAL A 71 20.82 3.31 -13.74
C VAL A 71 21.08 2.29 -14.84
N GLU A 72 21.17 2.77 -16.08
CA GLU A 72 21.59 1.97 -17.22
C GLU A 72 22.76 2.65 -17.96
N THR A 73 23.63 1.87 -18.59
CA THR A 73 24.67 2.43 -19.46
C THR A 73 24.23 2.31 -20.90
N ARG A 74 24.11 3.44 -21.58
CA ARG A 74 23.82 3.51 -23.01
C ARG A 74 25.08 3.87 -23.77
N GLN A 75 25.36 3.12 -24.85
CA GLN A 75 26.56 3.37 -25.69
C GLN A 75 26.53 4.82 -26.21
N GLY A 76 27.64 5.53 -26.04
CA GLY A 76 27.77 6.94 -26.44
C GLY A 76 27.08 7.96 -25.51
N LYS A 77 26.16 7.55 -24.66
CA LYS A 77 25.40 8.44 -23.76
C LYS A 77 25.84 8.37 -22.28
N GLY A 78 26.64 7.36 -21.92
CA GLY A 78 27.12 7.16 -20.54
C GLY A 78 26.08 6.47 -19.65
N THR A 79 26.21 6.65 -18.33
CA THR A 79 25.30 6.08 -17.34
C THR A 79 24.16 7.06 -17.08
N ILE A 80 22.92 6.62 -17.30
CA ILE A 80 21.71 7.43 -17.21
C ILE A 80 20.88 6.87 -16.04
N VAL A 81 20.32 7.76 -15.21
CA VAL A 81 19.32 7.40 -14.21
C VAL A 81 18.04 7.02 -14.95
N VAL A 82 17.56 5.81 -14.71
CA VAL A 82 16.31 5.34 -15.33
C VAL A 82 15.18 5.40 -14.31
N GLU A 83 13.99 5.57 -14.83
CA GLU A 83 12.81 5.35 -14.02
C GLU A 83 12.86 3.89 -13.54
N GLN A 84 12.85 3.73 -12.23
CA GLN A 84 13.05 2.41 -11.65
C GLN A 84 11.88 1.51 -12.03
N SER A 85 12.01 0.75 -13.11
CA SER A 85 11.26 -0.49 -13.28
C SER A 85 11.90 -1.50 -12.30
N ASN A 86 11.49 -1.41 -11.03
CA ASN A 86 12.13 -2.13 -9.93
C ASN A 86 11.80 -3.62 -10.03
N PRO A 87 12.75 -4.51 -10.35
CA PRO A 87 12.50 -5.95 -10.29
C PRO A 87 12.24 -6.45 -8.86
N MET A 88 12.47 -5.61 -7.83
CA MET A 88 12.07 -5.87 -6.43
C MET A 88 10.84 -5.05 -6.01
N ALA A 89 10.19 -4.32 -6.91
CA ALA A 89 8.89 -3.76 -6.62
C ALA A 89 7.90 -4.91 -6.49
N PHE A 90 7.35 -5.09 -5.30
CA PHE A 90 6.19 -5.95 -5.15
C PHE A 90 5.01 -5.26 -5.82
N GLN A 91 4.56 -5.85 -6.92
CA GLN A 91 3.49 -5.33 -7.75
C GLN A 91 2.29 -6.26 -7.60
N LEU A 92 1.17 -5.69 -7.22
CA LEU A 92 -0.09 -6.40 -7.16
C LEU A 92 -1.03 -5.80 -8.21
N SER A 93 -1.48 -6.63 -9.15
CA SER A 93 -2.42 -6.26 -10.20
C SER A 93 -3.64 -7.15 -10.10
N VAL A 94 -4.83 -6.58 -10.21
CA VAL A 94 -6.08 -7.36 -10.26
C VAL A 94 -6.21 -8.05 -11.61
N ASP A 95 -5.82 -7.39 -12.68
CA ASP A 95 -5.73 -7.86 -14.09
C ASP A 95 -6.84 -8.84 -14.50
N VAL A 96 -8.07 -8.41 -14.41
CA VAL A 96 -9.24 -9.13 -14.90
C VAL A 96 -10.10 -8.22 -15.76
N LYS A 97 -10.78 -8.81 -16.75
CA LYS A 97 -11.64 -8.04 -17.67
C LYS A 97 -13.03 -7.77 -17.09
N ASP A 98 -13.48 -8.59 -16.19
CA ASP A 98 -14.80 -8.47 -15.57
C ASP A 98 -14.72 -7.68 -14.26
N SER A 99 -15.53 -6.62 -14.17
CA SER A 99 -15.54 -5.74 -13.01
C SER A 99 -16.07 -6.41 -11.75
N LEU A 100 -17.05 -7.32 -11.87
CA LEU A 100 -17.56 -8.09 -10.74
C LEU A 100 -16.46 -9.03 -10.23
N GLU A 101 -15.80 -9.77 -11.12
CA GLU A 101 -14.70 -10.65 -10.76
C GLU A 101 -13.57 -9.89 -10.03
N ALA A 102 -13.24 -8.67 -10.48
CA ALA A 102 -12.24 -7.84 -9.83
C ALA A 102 -12.59 -7.55 -8.37
N VAL A 103 -13.82 -7.11 -8.12
CA VAL A 103 -14.31 -6.84 -6.76
C VAL A 103 -14.28 -8.11 -5.91
N LEU A 104 -14.77 -9.24 -6.44
CA LEU A 104 -14.82 -10.50 -5.70
C LEU A 104 -13.43 -11.01 -5.30
N ARG A 105 -12.43 -10.91 -6.18
CA ARG A 105 -11.03 -11.29 -5.86
C ARG A 105 -10.45 -10.48 -4.72
N ILE A 106 -10.75 -9.18 -4.65
CA ILE A 106 -10.27 -8.34 -3.57
C ILE A 106 -11.01 -8.66 -2.26
N VAL A 107 -12.33 -8.88 -2.31
CA VAL A 107 -13.10 -9.28 -1.12
C VAL A 107 -12.60 -10.65 -0.59
N GLU A 108 -12.25 -11.58 -1.47
CA GLU A 108 -11.64 -12.86 -1.08
C GLU A 108 -10.30 -12.67 -0.37
N LEU A 109 -9.43 -11.80 -0.88
CA LEU A 109 -8.16 -11.44 -0.23
C LEU A 109 -8.41 -10.80 1.13
N ARG A 110 -9.34 -9.85 1.23
CA ARG A 110 -9.75 -9.20 2.49
C ARG A 110 -10.20 -10.24 3.52
N ARG A 111 -11.04 -11.19 3.10
CA ARG A 111 -11.54 -12.26 3.99
C ARG A 111 -10.41 -13.05 4.63
N GLY A 112 -9.36 -13.40 3.86
CA GLY A 112 -8.18 -14.08 4.36
C GLY A 112 -7.38 -13.25 5.38
N LEU A 113 -7.21 -11.97 5.11
CA LEU A 113 -6.43 -11.07 5.96
C LEU A 113 -7.22 -10.62 7.20
N GLU A 114 -8.44 -10.12 7.00
CA GLU A 114 -9.22 -9.46 8.05
C GLU A 114 -9.78 -10.44 9.08
N GLY A 115 -10.06 -11.67 8.71
CA GLY A 115 -10.50 -12.69 9.67
C GLY A 115 -9.45 -12.96 10.75
N GLU A 116 -8.22 -13.26 10.36
CA GLU A 116 -7.13 -13.51 11.31
C GLU A 116 -6.71 -12.24 12.07
N MET A 117 -6.64 -11.12 11.37
CA MET A 117 -6.35 -9.81 11.97
C MET A 117 -7.34 -9.48 13.10
N THR A 118 -8.63 -9.70 12.87
CA THR A 118 -9.70 -9.44 13.83
C THR A 118 -9.63 -10.39 15.04
N ALA A 119 -9.33 -11.67 14.82
CA ALA A 119 -9.11 -12.64 15.89
C ALA A 119 -7.91 -12.25 16.77
N LEU A 120 -6.80 -11.85 16.17
CA LEU A 120 -5.61 -11.37 16.89
C LEU A 120 -5.90 -10.07 17.66
N ALA A 121 -6.68 -9.15 17.08
CA ALA A 121 -7.13 -7.94 17.76
C ALA A 121 -7.94 -8.26 19.01
N ALA A 122 -8.87 -9.20 18.93
CA ALA A 122 -9.64 -9.66 20.10
C ALA A 122 -8.74 -10.18 21.23
N GLN A 123 -7.68 -10.92 20.88
CA GLN A 123 -6.75 -11.49 21.88
C GLN A 123 -5.81 -10.45 22.50
N ARG A 124 -5.39 -9.43 21.75
CA ARG A 124 -4.21 -8.61 22.06
C ARG A 124 -4.51 -7.15 22.33
N ARG A 125 -5.68 -6.65 21.94
CA ARG A 125 -6.03 -5.24 22.06
C ARG A 125 -5.88 -4.73 23.49
N THR A 126 -5.40 -3.51 23.66
CA THR A 126 -5.47 -2.79 24.93
C THR A 126 -6.88 -2.20 25.14
N ALA A 127 -7.13 -1.64 26.30
CA ALA A 127 -8.38 -0.92 26.58
C ALA A 127 -8.52 0.30 25.69
N GLU A 128 -7.44 1.05 25.48
CA GLU A 128 -7.39 2.24 24.62
C GLU A 128 -7.65 1.88 23.15
N GLN A 129 -7.06 0.79 22.67
CA GLN A 129 -7.30 0.31 21.32
C GLN A 129 -8.74 -0.13 21.11
N ASN A 130 -9.34 -0.82 22.09
CA ASN A 130 -10.76 -1.14 22.04
C ASN A 130 -11.63 0.11 21.98
N GLN A 131 -11.32 1.12 22.80
CA GLN A 131 -12.03 2.39 22.77
C GLN A 131 -11.90 3.07 21.40
N HIS A 132 -10.72 3.03 20.79
CA HIS A 132 -10.48 3.58 19.45
C HIS A 132 -11.31 2.85 18.38
N ILE A 133 -11.36 1.51 18.40
CA ILE A 133 -12.21 0.72 17.49
C ILE A 133 -13.68 1.13 17.64
N GLN A 134 -14.17 1.32 18.87
CA GLN A 134 -15.55 1.79 19.11
C GLN A 134 -15.79 3.23 18.62
N GLN A 135 -14.76 4.08 18.64
CA GLN A 135 -14.85 5.46 18.11
C GLN A 135 -14.92 5.44 16.58
N THR A 136 -14.08 4.65 15.91
CA THR A 136 -14.11 4.55 14.43
C THR A 136 -15.43 3.93 13.96
N LEU A 137 -15.98 2.95 14.68
CA LEU A 137 -17.31 2.41 14.38
C LEU A 137 -18.39 3.49 14.44
N ARG A 138 -18.44 4.30 15.51
CA ARG A 138 -19.40 5.40 15.62
C ARG A 138 -19.24 6.45 14.51
N ALA A 139 -18.00 6.71 14.08
CA ALA A 139 -17.72 7.64 13.00
C ALA A 139 -18.38 7.21 11.66
N ILE A 140 -18.49 5.89 11.41
CA ILE A 140 -19.23 5.36 10.26
C ILE A 140 -20.70 5.77 10.34
N ASP A 141 -21.34 5.54 11.49
CA ASP A 141 -22.77 5.86 11.69
C ASP A 141 -23.02 7.38 11.57
N GLU A 142 -22.13 8.20 12.14
CA GLU A 142 -22.18 9.65 12.05
C GLU A 142 -22.01 10.15 10.60
N ALA A 143 -21.12 9.52 9.83
CA ALA A 143 -20.91 9.85 8.42
C ALA A 143 -22.18 9.58 7.60
N VAL A 144 -22.77 8.41 7.78
CA VAL A 144 -24.00 8.00 7.08
C VAL A 144 -25.18 8.89 7.50
N ALA A 145 -25.33 9.19 8.79
CA ALA A 145 -26.36 10.10 9.28
C ALA A 145 -26.21 11.53 8.73
N ALA A 146 -24.98 11.97 8.44
CA ALA A 146 -24.69 13.25 7.80
C ALA A 146 -24.83 13.23 6.26
N GLY A 147 -25.25 12.11 5.66
CA GLY A 147 -25.43 11.95 4.21
C GLY A 147 -24.12 11.74 3.44
N ARG A 148 -23.03 11.35 4.11
CA ARG A 148 -21.76 10.96 3.48
C ARG A 148 -21.75 9.46 3.18
N ASP A 149 -20.86 9.02 2.30
CA ASP A 149 -20.74 7.60 1.90
C ASP A 149 -20.13 6.71 3.00
N GLY A 150 -19.36 7.28 3.94
CA GLY A 150 -18.72 6.57 5.05
C GLY A 150 -17.57 5.66 4.66
N VAL A 151 -17.03 5.78 3.44
CA VAL A 151 -15.95 4.92 2.90
C VAL A 151 -14.66 5.07 3.70
N GLU A 152 -14.25 6.30 3.98
CA GLU A 152 -13.02 6.58 4.73
C GLU A 152 -13.13 6.13 6.20
N GLU A 153 -14.30 6.31 6.80
CA GLU A 153 -14.58 5.87 8.17
C GLU A 153 -14.63 4.34 8.29
N ASP A 154 -15.17 3.66 7.29
CA ASP A 154 -15.18 2.20 7.20
C ASP A 154 -13.74 1.66 7.09
N PHE A 155 -12.92 2.23 6.19
CA PHE A 155 -11.51 1.88 6.10
C PHE A 155 -10.77 2.15 7.43
N ALA A 156 -11.05 3.28 8.10
CA ALA A 156 -10.45 3.61 9.39
C ALA A 156 -10.81 2.61 10.49
N PHE A 157 -12.03 2.06 10.48
CA PHE A 157 -12.44 0.99 11.38
C PHE A 157 -11.60 -0.28 11.19
N HIS A 158 -11.41 -0.75 9.95
CA HIS A 158 -10.57 -1.90 9.66
C HIS A 158 -9.08 -1.63 9.97
N ALA A 159 -8.60 -0.40 9.75
CA ALA A 159 -7.24 0.00 10.11
C ALA A 159 -7.01 0.02 11.63
N ALA A 160 -7.99 0.45 12.41
CA ALA A 160 -7.93 0.41 13.88
C ALA A 160 -7.85 -1.04 14.41
N ILE A 161 -8.58 -1.97 13.80
CA ILE A 161 -8.49 -3.40 14.10
C ILE A 161 -7.10 -3.95 13.75
N ALA A 162 -6.54 -3.56 12.59
CA ALA A 162 -5.18 -3.96 12.19
C ALA A 162 -4.12 -3.48 13.19
N GLN A 163 -4.24 -2.27 13.70
CA GLN A 163 -3.34 -1.76 14.74
C GLN A 163 -3.48 -2.54 16.06
N ALA A 164 -4.71 -2.90 16.42
CA ALA A 164 -4.99 -3.64 17.64
C ALA A 164 -4.56 -5.12 17.60
N CYS A 165 -4.33 -5.71 16.42
CA CYS A 165 -3.91 -7.10 16.28
C CYS A 165 -2.47 -7.36 16.79
N GLY A 166 -1.69 -6.31 17.07
CA GLY A 166 -0.35 -6.42 17.64
C GLY A 166 0.71 -7.01 16.70
N ASN A 167 0.42 -7.09 15.41
CA ASN A 167 1.38 -7.48 14.37
C ASN A 167 1.44 -6.38 13.28
N PRO A 168 2.51 -5.58 13.25
CA PRO A 168 2.60 -4.43 12.36
C PRO A 168 2.55 -4.80 10.87
N LEU A 169 2.78 -6.06 10.50
CA LEU A 169 2.67 -6.51 9.12
C LEU A 169 1.24 -6.43 8.59
N TYR A 170 0.21 -6.61 9.43
CA TYR A 170 -1.18 -6.41 9.01
C TYR A 170 -1.47 -4.94 8.68
N SER A 171 -1.04 -4.00 9.52
CA SER A 171 -1.19 -2.56 9.24
C SER A 171 -0.46 -2.16 7.96
N SER A 172 0.78 -2.63 7.78
CA SER A 172 1.54 -2.38 6.56
C SER A 172 0.91 -3.00 5.31
N MET A 173 0.28 -4.16 5.44
CA MET A 173 -0.42 -4.82 4.33
C MET A 173 -1.72 -4.07 3.98
N LEU A 174 -2.51 -3.66 4.97
CA LEU A 174 -3.71 -2.85 4.73
C LEU A 174 -3.35 -1.51 4.07
N GLU A 175 -2.29 -0.85 4.54
CA GLU A 175 -1.80 0.39 3.95
C GLU A 175 -1.35 0.18 2.49
N PHE A 176 -0.62 -0.91 2.22
CA PHE A 176 -0.22 -1.27 0.85
C PHE A 176 -1.42 -1.54 -0.05
N LEU A 177 -2.47 -2.17 0.47
CA LEU A 177 -3.69 -2.51 -0.25
C LEU A 177 -4.75 -1.40 -0.18
N SER A 178 -4.46 -0.26 0.47
CA SER A 178 -5.46 0.76 0.81
C SER A 178 -6.29 1.22 -0.39
N GLN A 179 -5.67 1.41 -1.56
CA GLN A 179 -6.40 1.80 -2.77
C GLN A 179 -7.44 0.75 -3.17
N PHE A 180 -7.07 -0.54 -3.17
CA PHE A 180 -8.00 -1.63 -3.49
C PHE A 180 -9.12 -1.75 -2.45
N LEU A 181 -8.78 -1.56 -1.16
CA LEU A 181 -9.76 -1.63 -0.08
C LEU A 181 -10.76 -0.48 -0.17
N LEU A 182 -10.30 0.76 -0.31
CA LEU A 182 -11.14 1.94 -0.44
C LEU A 182 -12.10 1.84 -1.63
N ASP A 183 -11.61 1.43 -2.80
CA ASP A 183 -12.43 1.27 -3.99
C ASP A 183 -13.45 0.12 -3.82
N THR A 184 -13.05 -0.99 -3.18
CA THR A 184 -13.98 -2.11 -2.90
C THR A 184 -15.05 -1.72 -1.88
N ILE A 185 -14.68 -0.99 -0.80
CA ILE A 185 -15.62 -0.46 0.18
C ILE A 185 -16.60 0.50 -0.53
N ARG A 186 -16.08 1.38 -1.40
CA ARG A 186 -16.91 2.34 -2.16
C ARG A 186 -17.93 1.63 -3.05
N VAL A 187 -17.52 0.58 -3.78
CA VAL A 187 -18.43 -0.25 -4.57
C VAL A 187 -19.54 -0.84 -3.68
N GLY A 188 -19.19 -1.39 -2.52
CA GLY A 188 -20.14 -1.91 -1.54
C GLY A 188 -21.10 -0.82 -1.05
N ARG A 189 -20.59 0.32 -0.60
CA ARG A 189 -21.37 1.44 -0.08
C ARG A 189 -22.35 2.03 -1.10
N ILE A 190 -21.93 2.18 -2.36
CA ILE A 190 -22.84 2.65 -3.43
C ILE A 190 -23.98 1.64 -3.66
N ASN A 191 -23.69 0.33 -3.62
CA ASN A 191 -24.71 -0.70 -3.76
C ASN A 191 -25.68 -0.72 -2.56
N GLU A 192 -25.15 -0.59 -1.34
CA GLU A 192 -25.92 -0.61 -0.10
C GLU A 192 -26.78 0.64 0.07
N ALA A 193 -26.33 1.81 -0.37
CA ALA A 193 -27.10 3.05 -0.32
C ALA A 193 -28.39 2.99 -1.16
N GLN A 194 -28.49 2.06 -2.12
CA GLN A 194 -29.69 1.86 -2.92
C GLN A 194 -30.79 1.09 -2.18
N ARG A 195 -30.47 0.49 -1.01
CA ARG A 195 -31.39 -0.37 -0.25
C ARG A 195 -31.26 -0.12 1.24
N ALA A 196 -32.32 0.41 1.83
CA ALA A 196 -32.32 0.75 3.26
C ALA A 196 -32.10 -0.46 4.19
N ASP A 197 -32.50 -1.68 3.77
CA ASP A 197 -32.25 -2.91 4.51
C ASP A 197 -30.76 -3.28 4.57
N PHE A 198 -29.98 -2.94 3.55
CA PHE A 198 -28.54 -3.22 3.54
C PHE A 198 -27.74 -2.33 4.51
N ILE A 199 -28.15 -1.07 4.66
CA ILE A 199 -27.51 -0.15 5.61
C ILE A 199 -27.61 -0.71 7.05
N GLY A 200 -28.82 -1.13 7.47
CA GLY A 200 -29.01 -1.72 8.79
C GLY A 200 -28.26 -3.04 8.99
N GLN A 201 -28.17 -3.88 7.96
CA GLN A 201 -27.39 -5.12 8.02
C GLN A 201 -25.90 -4.83 8.22
N LEU A 202 -25.34 -3.90 7.45
CA LEU A 202 -23.94 -3.53 7.54
C LEU A 202 -23.56 -2.98 8.91
N GLN A 203 -24.40 -2.09 9.48
CA GLN A 203 -24.22 -1.59 10.84
C GLN A 203 -24.21 -2.73 11.88
N ALA A 204 -25.14 -3.68 11.77
CA ALA A 204 -25.19 -4.84 12.67
C ALA A 204 -23.96 -5.76 12.51
N GLU A 205 -23.46 -5.91 11.30
CA GLU A 205 -22.23 -6.68 11.03
C GLU A 205 -21.00 -6.05 11.70
N HIS A 206 -20.77 -4.76 11.49
CA HIS A 206 -19.66 -4.03 12.12
C HIS A 206 -19.77 -4.03 13.64
N GLN A 207 -20.98 -3.83 14.19
CA GLN A 207 -21.22 -3.90 15.63
C GLN A 207 -20.91 -5.30 16.18
N THR A 208 -21.23 -6.36 15.44
CA THR A 208 -20.91 -7.75 15.84
C THR A 208 -19.40 -7.98 15.91
N ILE A 209 -18.64 -7.48 14.94
CA ILE A 209 -17.18 -7.51 14.95
C ILE A 209 -16.64 -6.78 16.18
N ALA A 210 -17.07 -5.53 16.40
CA ALA A 210 -16.57 -4.71 17.50
C ALA A 210 -16.93 -5.29 18.88
N ASN A 211 -18.11 -5.90 19.02
CA ASN A 211 -18.53 -6.58 20.25
C ASN A 211 -17.67 -7.83 20.54
N ALA A 212 -17.39 -8.65 19.54
CA ALA A 212 -16.54 -9.84 19.71
C ALA A 212 -15.10 -9.45 20.11
N ILE A 213 -14.56 -8.38 19.52
CA ILE A 213 -13.26 -7.82 19.92
C ILE A 213 -13.32 -7.31 21.37
N ALA A 214 -14.37 -6.58 21.75
CA ALA A 214 -14.55 -6.06 23.10
C ALA A 214 -14.63 -7.18 24.15
N GLN A 215 -15.27 -8.30 23.81
CA GLN A 215 -15.39 -9.48 24.64
C GLN A 215 -14.13 -10.37 24.66
N GLN A 216 -13.13 -10.04 23.87
CA GLN A 216 -11.90 -10.83 23.67
C GLN A 216 -12.17 -12.26 23.18
N ASP A 217 -13.27 -12.47 22.45
CA ASP A 217 -13.60 -13.76 21.83
C ASP A 217 -13.00 -13.80 20.40
N ALA A 218 -11.82 -14.40 20.29
CA ALA A 218 -11.11 -14.49 19.03
C ALA A 218 -11.84 -15.33 17.97
N VAL A 219 -12.58 -16.36 18.39
CA VAL A 219 -13.33 -17.22 17.46
C VAL A 219 -14.54 -16.48 16.92
N ALA A 220 -15.32 -15.83 17.80
CA ALA A 220 -16.45 -15.02 17.41
C ALA A 220 -15.99 -13.84 16.53
N ALA A 221 -14.88 -13.18 16.86
CA ALA A 221 -14.32 -12.06 16.12
C ALA A 221 -13.93 -12.45 14.69
N ARG A 222 -13.22 -13.59 14.50
CA ARG A 222 -12.92 -14.13 13.17
C ARG A 222 -14.18 -14.44 12.39
N ASN A 223 -15.11 -15.13 12.98
CA ASN A 223 -16.35 -15.53 12.32
C ASN A 223 -17.19 -14.31 11.93
N ALA A 224 -17.27 -13.30 12.79
CA ALA A 224 -17.95 -12.05 12.49
C ALA A 224 -17.34 -11.32 11.27
N ALA A 225 -16.01 -11.21 11.21
CA ALA A 225 -15.31 -10.61 10.07
C ALA A 225 -15.53 -11.43 8.77
N TRP A 226 -15.48 -12.75 8.83
CA TRP A 226 -15.75 -13.59 7.68
C TRP A 226 -17.20 -13.47 7.19
N HIS A 227 -18.16 -13.45 8.11
CA HIS A 227 -19.58 -13.27 7.79
C HIS A 227 -19.86 -11.91 7.15
N HIS A 228 -19.25 -10.84 7.70
CA HIS A 228 -19.33 -9.52 7.11
C HIS A 228 -18.90 -9.54 5.62
N LEU A 229 -17.72 -10.08 5.32
CA LEU A 229 -17.20 -10.11 3.96
C LEU A 229 -17.94 -11.11 3.03
N GLU A 230 -18.50 -12.18 3.57
CA GLU A 230 -19.41 -13.06 2.84
C GLU A 230 -20.72 -12.34 2.47
N ASN A 231 -21.28 -11.55 3.39
CA ASN A 231 -22.46 -10.74 3.12
C ASN A 231 -22.17 -9.63 2.10
N VAL A 232 -21.01 -8.96 2.18
CA VAL A 232 -20.55 -8.02 1.14
C VAL A 232 -20.51 -8.71 -0.22
N THR A 233 -19.92 -9.91 -0.31
CA THR A 233 -19.88 -10.73 -1.54
C THR A 233 -21.28 -10.98 -2.07
N ASN A 234 -22.20 -11.43 -1.23
CA ASN A 234 -23.56 -11.76 -1.62
C ASN A 234 -24.34 -10.52 -2.10
N ARG A 235 -24.18 -9.37 -1.42
CA ARG A 235 -24.81 -8.11 -1.83
C ARG A 235 -24.27 -7.61 -3.18
N ILE A 236 -22.99 -7.76 -3.45
CA ILE A 236 -22.36 -7.38 -4.73
C ILE A 236 -22.83 -8.32 -5.86
N ILE A 237 -22.90 -9.63 -5.64
CA ILE A 237 -23.41 -10.59 -6.64
C ILE A 237 -24.89 -10.33 -6.96
N ALA A 238 -25.68 -9.91 -5.96
CA ALA A 238 -27.08 -9.59 -6.12
C ALA A 238 -27.35 -8.19 -6.72
N ALA A 239 -26.31 -7.40 -7.00
CA ALA A 239 -26.45 -6.07 -7.61
C ALA A 239 -27.01 -6.18 -9.03
N ASP A 240 -27.96 -5.32 -9.35
CA ASP A 240 -28.66 -5.36 -10.64
C ASP A 240 -27.85 -4.71 -11.79
N ALA A 241 -28.37 -4.83 -13.00
CA ALA A 241 -27.74 -4.25 -14.18
C ALA A 241 -27.72 -2.69 -14.14
N GLY A 242 -28.58 -2.05 -13.35
CA GLY A 242 -28.58 -0.60 -13.14
C GLY A 242 -27.35 -0.17 -12.37
N PHE A 243 -27.04 -0.88 -11.29
CA PHE A 243 -25.82 -0.66 -10.48
C PHE A 243 -24.55 -0.76 -11.34
N TRP A 244 -24.42 -1.80 -12.17
CA TRP A 244 -23.23 -2.00 -13.01
C TRP A 244 -23.07 -0.97 -14.13
N ARG A 245 -24.13 -0.23 -14.48
CA ARG A 245 -24.11 0.90 -15.43
C ARG A 245 -23.95 2.27 -14.78
N SER A 246 -24.01 2.35 -13.45
CA SER A 246 -23.88 3.54 -12.66
C SER A 246 -22.45 3.79 -12.17
N GLU A 247 -22.27 4.73 -11.23
CA GLU A 247 -21.03 5.05 -10.56
C GLU A 247 -20.36 3.82 -9.93
N GLY A 248 -21.12 2.90 -9.32
CA GLY A 248 -20.58 1.68 -8.74
C GLY A 248 -19.86 0.79 -9.75
N GLY A 249 -20.45 0.64 -10.95
CA GLY A 249 -19.81 -0.07 -12.05
C GLY A 249 -18.60 0.68 -12.63
N GLU A 250 -18.54 2.01 -12.57
CA GLU A 250 -17.36 2.78 -12.98
C GLU A 250 -16.18 2.59 -12.03
N VAL A 251 -16.42 2.61 -10.73
CA VAL A 251 -15.40 2.33 -9.72
C VAL A 251 -14.87 0.90 -9.88
N ALA A 252 -15.76 -0.08 -10.05
CA ALA A 252 -15.38 -1.46 -10.26
C ALA A 252 -14.56 -1.69 -11.55
N ARG A 253 -14.85 -0.96 -12.63
CA ARG A 253 -14.05 -1.00 -13.87
C ARG A 253 -12.65 -0.42 -13.69
N LYS A 254 -12.52 0.66 -12.92
CA LYS A 254 -11.18 1.20 -12.56
C LYS A 254 -10.41 0.19 -11.73
N LEU A 255 -11.08 -0.46 -10.79
CA LEU A 255 -10.49 -1.49 -9.94
C LEU A 255 -9.98 -2.69 -10.74
N SER A 256 -10.69 -3.11 -11.81
CA SER A 256 -10.26 -4.24 -12.65
C SER A 256 -8.94 -3.99 -13.39
N GLN A 257 -8.54 -2.74 -13.55
CA GLN A 257 -7.29 -2.31 -14.20
C GLN A 257 -6.28 -1.74 -13.19
N ALA A 258 -6.64 -1.75 -11.91
CA ALA A 258 -5.83 -1.15 -10.88
C ALA A 258 -4.58 -1.97 -10.58
N GLU A 259 -3.51 -1.26 -10.29
CA GLU A 259 -2.20 -1.79 -9.96
C GLU A 259 -1.63 -1.02 -8.78
N VAL A 260 -1.14 -1.74 -7.78
CA VAL A 260 -0.43 -1.16 -6.65
C VAL A 260 1.02 -1.63 -6.67
N THR A 261 1.92 -0.68 -6.69
CA THR A 261 3.36 -0.95 -6.68
C THR A 261 3.98 -0.37 -5.40
N ARG A 262 4.69 -1.20 -4.66
CA ARG A 262 5.52 -0.74 -3.54
C ARG A 262 6.98 -1.01 -3.83
N ILE A 263 7.78 0.05 -3.81
CA ILE A 263 9.23 -0.07 -3.84
C ILE A 263 9.67 -0.54 -2.45
N LEU A 264 10.16 -1.78 -2.37
CA LEU A 264 10.72 -2.30 -1.12
C LEU A 264 12.07 -1.62 -0.89
N PRO A 265 12.37 -1.12 0.33
CA PRO A 265 13.69 -0.63 0.65
C PRO A 265 14.68 -1.78 0.49
N ALA A 266 15.87 -1.49 -0.05
CA ALA A 266 16.95 -2.47 -0.14
C ALA A 266 17.19 -3.07 1.25
N ARG A 267 17.31 -4.39 1.34
CA ARG A 267 17.69 -5.05 2.59
C ARG A 267 19.09 -4.55 2.97
N THR A 268 19.18 -3.78 4.04
CA THR A 268 20.44 -3.59 4.78
C THR A 268 20.70 -4.89 5.51
N ASN A 269 21.68 -5.66 5.02
CA ASN A 269 22.27 -6.78 5.78
C ASN A 269 23.09 -6.24 6.95
#